data_004b8c80eeec00f7cb17b06f07b949b9
#
_entry.id   004b8c80eeec00f7cb17b06f07b949b9
#
_cell.length_a   1.000
_cell.length_b   1.000
_cell.length_c   1.000
_cell.angle_alpha   90.00
_cell.angle_beta   90.00
_cell.angle_gamma   90.00
#
_symmetry.space_group_name_H-M   'P 1'
#
loop_
_entity.id
_entity.type
_entity.pdbx_description
1 polymer ?
#
loop_
_entity_poly.entity_id
_entity_poly.type
_entity_poly.pdbx_seq_one_letter_code
_entity_poly.pdbx_strand_id
1 'polypeptide(L)'
;MILIKNLLIFFFLLFATNTSAKNYPVQTTPYISDYANLLDPETEARLTKTIVKLRRDLDLELTIATIETRYDYGNFNSIEEFSVGLFKSWNLGSLARNDGVLILISRSDGEMRIEVGSSYGEIYNKRMGLVIQNHFLPYFQGNQIAEGIELGTYEIINRLQPTYDIIDPNQLDKITLSAAIKRTSFWRVIEDKYLMFVFIGIVLFLNFETRMRDILIGLKRCPNCRRGQLRRKRTVKKRRTEFKHGKELMETFCNSCDYSSIEHRTIPSLTE
;
A
#
# COMPACT_ATOMS: atom_id res chain seq x y z
N MET A 1 11.79 -40.22 50.69
CA MET A 1 12.57 -39.01 50.40
C MET A 1 13.23 -39.01 49.02
N ILE A 2 13.81 -40.13 48.57
CA ILE A 2 14.50 -40.31 47.27
C ILE A 2 13.50 -40.18 46.11
N LEU A 3 12.30 -40.79 46.16
CA LEU A 3 11.27 -40.74 45.14
C LEU A 3 10.75 -39.30 44.85
N ILE A 4 10.57 -38.51 45.89
CA ILE A 4 10.13 -37.11 45.75
C ILE A 4 11.21 -36.26 45.10
N LYS A 5 12.46 -36.50 45.41
CA LYS A 5 13.62 -35.78 44.83
C LYS A 5 13.74 -36.12 43.33
N ASN A 6 13.56 -37.37 42.94
CA ASN A 6 13.59 -37.77 41.53
C ASN A 6 12.38 -37.23 40.75
N LEU A 7 11.20 -37.14 41.35
CA LEU A 7 10.00 -36.54 40.76
C LEU A 7 10.17 -35.04 40.50
N LEU A 8 10.79 -34.33 41.44
CA LEU A 8 11.11 -32.90 41.31
C LEU A 8 12.15 -32.65 40.20
N ILE A 9 13.16 -33.48 40.07
CA ILE A 9 14.16 -33.38 39.00
C ILE A 9 13.51 -33.65 37.62
N PHE A 10 12.63 -34.66 37.54
CA PHE A 10 11.88 -34.96 36.31
C PHE A 10 10.94 -33.83 35.91
N PHE A 11 10.28 -33.18 36.89
CA PHE A 11 9.42 -32.01 36.66
C PHE A 11 10.22 -30.78 36.18
N PHE A 12 11.43 -30.61 36.70
CA PHE A 12 12.33 -29.51 36.29
C PHE A 12 12.88 -29.70 34.86
N LEU A 13 13.10 -30.97 34.45
CA LEU A 13 13.53 -31.29 33.10
C LEU A 13 12.43 -31.09 32.04
N LEU A 14 11.13 -31.16 32.43
CA LEU A 14 10.01 -30.90 31.55
C LEU A 14 9.83 -29.40 31.23
N PHE A 15 10.41 -28.52 32.03
CA PHE A 15 10.42 -27.07 31.81
C PHE A 15 11.70 -26.55 31.16
N ALA A 16 12.54 -27.41 30.59
CA ALA A 16 13.61 -26.97 29.71
C ALA A 16 12.96 -26.32 28.48
N THR A 17 12.62 -25.05 28.57
CA THR A 17 12.14 -24.24 27.46
C THR A 17 13.22 -24.26 26.39
N ASN A 18 12.88 -24.75 25.20
CA ASN A 18 13.70 -24.58 24.00
C ASN A 18 13.77 -23.07 23.72
N THR A 19 14.71 -22.36 24.32
CA THR A 19 15.09 -21.02 23.87
C THR A 19 15.78 -21.21 22.53
N SER A 20 15.07 -21.05 21.45
CA SER A 20 15.66 -20.94 20.11
C SER A 20 16.62 -19.75 20.15
N ALA A 21 17.90 -20.02 19.97
CA ALA A 21 18.89 -18.94 19.91
C ALA A 21 18.58 -18.06 18.70
N LYS A 22 18.53 -16.73 18.91
CA LYS A 22 18.42 -15.78 17.82
C LYS A 22 19.76 -15.67 17.13
N ASN A 23 19.79 -16.01 15.86
CA ASN A 23 20.96 -15.90 14.99
C ASN A 23 20.72 -14.81 13.96
N TYR A 24 21.77 -14.38 13.28
CA TYR A 24 21.68 -13.45 12.16
C TYR A 24 22.48 -14.00 10.98
N PRO A 25 22.09 -13.67 9.71
CA PRO A 25 22.89 -14.05 8.56
C PRO A 25 24.29 -13.46 8.64
N VAL A 26 25.25 -14.15 8.08
CA VAL A 26 26.64 -13.67 7.99
C VAL A 26 26.71 -12.64 6.86
N GLN A 27 27.32 -11.49 7.09
CA GLN A 27 27.47 -10.50 6.03
C GLN A 27 28.39 -11.04 4.91
N THR A 28 27.88 -11.16 3.68
CA THR A 28 28.64 -11.70 2.54
C THR A 28 29.59 -10.66 1.95
N THR A 29 29.09 -9.43 1.83
CA THR A 29 29.89 -8.24 1.45
C THR A 29 29.51 -7.06 2.32
N PRO A 30 30.37 -6.04 2.46
CA PRO A 30 30.03 -4.83 3.23
C PRO A 30 28.89 -3.99 2.60
N TYR A 31 28.47 -4.32 1.39
CA TYR A 31 27.55 -3.50 0.60
C TYR A 31 26.20 -4.18 0.40
N ILE A 32 26.21 -5.41 -0.10
CA ILE A 32 25.00 -6.16 -0.43
C ILE A 32 25.15 -7.62 0.01
N SER A 33 24.15 -8.13 0.69
CA SER A 33 24.00 -9.55 1.07
C SER A 33 22.62 -10.01 0.62
N ASP A 34 22.52 -10.49 -0.63
CA ASP A 34 21.26 -10.86 -1.28
C ASP A 34 20.98 -12.35 -1.11
N TYR A 35 20.50 -12.78 0.08
CA TYR A 35 20.16 -14.16 0.38
C TYR A 35 18.85 -14.63 -0.28
N ALA A 36 17.94 -13.69 -0.60
CA ALA A 36 16.67 -14.01 -1.22
C ALA A 36 16.70 -13.96 -2.77
N ASN A 37 17.88 -13.70 -3.36
CA ASN A 37 18.06 -13.56 -4.81
C ASN A 37 17.03 -12.59 -5.44
N LEU A 38 16.90 -11.40 -4.86
CA LEU A 38 16.01 -10.34 -5.33
C LEU A 38 16.64 -9.43 -6.38
N LEU A 39 17.97 -9.44 -6.48
CA LEU A 39 18.72 -8.60 -7.39
C LEU A 39 19.26 -9.43 -8.57
N ASP A 40 19.11 -8.92 -9.76
CA ASP A 40 19.86 -9.43 -10.88
C ASP A 40 21.33 -8.93 -10.82
N PRO A 41 22.29 -9.64 -11.44
CA PRO A 41 23.72 -9.30 -11.34
C PRO A 41 24.05 -7.90 -11.82
N GLU A 42 23.30 -7.35 -12.77
CA GLU A 42 23.53 -6.03 -13.33
C GLU A 42 23.09 -4.94 -12.34
N THR A 43 21.91 -5.09 -11.74
CA THR A 43 21.39 -4.18 -10.69
C THR A 43 22.26 -4.25 -9.44
N GLU A 44 22.70 -5.44 -9.01
CA GLU A 44 23.60 -5.60 -7.88
C GLU A 44 24.94 -4.87 -8.12
N ALA A 45 25.52 -4.99 -9.33
CA ALA A 45 26.75 -4.30 -9.68
C ALA A 45 26.59 -2.77 -9.68
N ARG A 46 25.46 -2.24 -10.20
CA ARG A 46 25.17 -0.79 -10.16
C ARG A 46 25.03 -0.27 -8.74
N LEU A 47 24.26 -0.97 -7.91
CA LEU A 47 24.08 -0.64 -6.51
C LEU A 47 25.38 -0.69 -5.73
N THR A 48 26.17 -1.75 -5.91
CA THR A 48 27.49 -1.88 -5.27
C THR A 48 28.39 -0.70 -5.62
N LYS A 49 28.47 -0.33 -6.89
CA LYS A 49 29.26 0.83 -7.36
C LYS A 49 28.79 2.12 -6.67
N THR A 50 27.49 2.32 -6.55
CA THR A 50 26.89 3.49 -5.88
C THR A 50 27.23 3.53 -4.40
N ILE A 51 27.08 2.40 -3.70
CA ILE A 51 27.36 2.31 -2.26
C ILE A 51 28.85 2.48 -1.97
N VAL A 52 29.72 1.89 -2.79
CA VAL A 52 31.18 2.08 -2.69
C VAL A 52 31.54 3.56 -2.86
N LYS A 53 30.96 4.24 -3.85
CA LYS A 53 31.16 5.66 -4.05
C LYS A 53 30.70 6.48 -2.86
N LEU A 54 29.51 6.18 -2.33
CA LEU A 54 28.93 6.83 -1.15
C LEU A 54 29.88 6.72 0.06
N ARG A 55 30.39 5.50 0.34
CA ARG A 55 31.31 5.25 1.43
C ARG A 55 32.62 6.01 1.26
N ARG A 56 33.18 6.00 0.05
CA ARG A 56 34.44 6.69 -0.26
C ARG A 56 34.33 8.21 -0.14
N ASP A 57 33.26 8.80 -0.68
CA ASP A 57 33.14 10.24 -0.83
C ASP A 57 32.57 10.92 0.42
N LEU A 58 31.70 10.23 1.17
CA LEU A 58 30.98 10.77 2.34
C LEU A 58 31.26 10.01 3.65
N ASP A 59 32.04 8.93 3.61
CA ASP A 59 32.26 8.03 4.75
C ASP A 59 30.93 7.54 5.38
N LEU A 60 29.89 7.39 4.54
CA LEU A 60 28.57 6.90 4.94
C LEU A 60 28.47 5.41 4.61
N GLU A 61 28.09 4.62 5.61
CA GLU A 61 27.92 3.18 5.47
C GLU A 61 26.46 2.82 5.23
N LEU A 62 26.18 2.34 4.00
CA LEU A 62 24.89 1.82 3.62
C LEU A 62 25.06 0.36 3.23
N THR A 63 24.20 -0.51 3.75
CA THR A 63 24.21 -1.94 3.45
C THR A 63 22.79 -2.41 3.10
N ILE A 64 22.69 -3.27 2.08
CA ILE A 64 21.45 -3.92 1.70
C ILE A 64 21.52 -5.39 2.13
N ALA A 65 20.48 -5.86 2.81
CA ALA A 65 20.29 -7.26 3.17
C ALA A 65 18.94 -7.74 2.65
N THR A 66 18.91 -8.84 1.92
CA THR A 66 17.68 -9.55 1.61
C THR A 66 17.71 -10.93 2.26
N ILE A 67 16.59 -11.38 2.79
CA ILE A 67 16.44 -12.71 3.39
C ILE A 67 15.14 -13.35 2.88
N GLU A 68 15.07 -14.67 2.88
CA GLU A 68 13.82 -15.34 2.52
C GLU A 68 12.76 -15.11 3.60
N THR A 69 13.08 -15.40 4.85
CA THR A 69 12.24 -15.10 6.01
C THR A 69 13.08 -14.88 7.27
N ARG A 70 12.64 -14.01 8.18
CA ARG A 70 13.31 -13.81 9.48
C ARG A 70 13.23 -15.06 10.37
N TYR A 71 12.24 -15.91 10.16
CA TYR A 71 12.04 -17.13 10.95
C TYR A 71 13.13 -18.18 10.75
N ASP A 72 13.89 -18.11 9.67
CA ASP A 72 15.07 -18.97 9.45
C ASP A 72 16.19 -18.68 10.47
N TYR A 73 16.14 -17.52 11.11
CA TYR A 73 17.14 -17.04 12.05
C TYR A 73 16.66 -17.06 13.51
N GLY A 74 15.41 -17.49 13.75
CA GLY A 74 14.84 -17.61 15.09
C GLY A 74 13.50 -16.88 15.25
N ASN A 75 12.96 -16.93 16.48
CA ASN A 75 11.69 -16.28 16.80
C ASN A 75 11.90 -14.80 17.10
N PHE A 76 11.68 -13.97 16.11
CA PHE A 76 11.66 -12.51 16.24
C PHE A 76 10.21 -12.02 16.19
N ASN A 77 9.85 -11.09 17.10
CA ASN A 77 8.47 -10.60 17.18
C ASN A 77 8.11 -9.70 15.97
N SER A 78 9.10 -9.03 15.39
CA SER A 78 8.88 -8.13 14.26
C SER A 78 10.13 -7.95 13.41
N ILE A 79 9.96 -7.38 12.22
CA ILE A 79 11.07 -7.00 11.35
C ILE A 79 11.94 -5.92 11.97
N GLU A 80 11.38 -5.04 12.82
CA GLU A 80 12.11 -4.01 13.55
C GLU A 80 13.08 -4.64 14.55
N GLU A 81 12.62 -5.62 15.32
CA GLU A 81 13.49 -6.33 16.29
C GLU A 81 14.64 -7.03 15.55
N PHE A 82 14.32 -7.70 14.43
CA PHE A 82 15.32 -8.38 13.63
C PHE A 82 16.32 -7.38 13.02
N SER A 83 15.85 -6.27 12.44
CA SER A 83 16.71 -5.27 11.79
C SER A 83 17.65 -4.59 12.75
N VAL A 84 17.19 -4.22 13.95
CA VAL A 84 18.04 -3.63 15.01
C VAL A 84 19.11 -4.62 15.45
N GLY A 85 18.76 -5.89 15.61
CA GLY A 85 19.71 -6.93 15.98
C GLY A 85 20.72 -7.20 14.88
N LEU A 86 20.28 -7.29 13.63
CA LEU A 86 21.15 -7.48 12.46
C LEU A 86 22.12 -6.29 12.29
N PHE A 87 21.61 -5.06 12.40
CA PHE A 87 22.40 -3.83 12.35
C PHE A 87 23.56 -3.86 13.35
N LYS A 88 23.26 -4.28 14.59
CA LYS A 88 24.26 -4.43 15.66
C LYS A 88 25.22 -5.59 15.40
N SER A 89 24.71 -6.73 14.94
CA SER A 89 25.50 -7.94 14.63
C SER A 89 26.54 -7.67 13.54
N TRP A 90 26.18 -6.85 12.57
CA TRP A 90 27.08 -6.47 11.46
C TRP A 90 27.94 -5.24 11.79
N ASN A 91 27.78 -4.64 12.99
CA ASN A 91 28.49 -3.44 13.42
C ASN A 91 28.39 -2.29 12.39
N LEU A 92 27.19 -2.06 11.84
CA LEU A 92 26.99 -1.06 10.80
C LEU A 92 27.11 0.36 11.36
N GLY A 93 27.84 1.20 10.61
CA GLY A 93 28.15 2.57 10.97
C GLY A 93 29.43 2.72 11.77
N SER A 94 29.94 3.93 11.80
CA SER A 94 31.13 4.27 12.60
C SER A 94 30.83 4.15 14.08
N LEU A 95 31.71 3.50 14.85
CA LEU A 95 31.60 3.42 16.32
C LEU A 95 31.46 4.79 17.00
N ALA A 96 32.08 5.82 16.41
CA ALA A 96 32.05 7.18 16.95
C ALA A 96 30.78 7.95 16.58
N ARG A 97 30.22 7.69 15.38
CA ARG A 97 29.08 8.44 14.83
C ARG A 97 27.79 7.67 14.87
N ASN A 98 27.83 6.32 14.82
CA ASN A 98 26.66 5.46 14.72
C ASN A 98 25.70 5.92 13.58
N ASP A 99 26.27 6.07 12.39
CA ASP A 99 25.65 6.67 11.20
C ASP A 99 25.45 5.67 10.04
N GLY A 100 25.41 4.38 10.35
CA GLY A 100 25.13 3.33 9.37
C GLY A 100 23.67 3.34 8.92
N VAL A 101 23.43 2.71 7.78
CA VAL A 101 22.09 2.51 7.22
C VAL A 101 21.95 1.07 6.74
N LEU A 102 20.90 0.39 7.16
CA LEU A 102 20.55 -0.95 6.72
C LEU A 102 19.21 -0.94 5.98
N ILE A 103 19.19 -1.41 4.75
CA ILE A 103 17.96 -1.75 4.04
C ILE A 103 17.77 -3.26 4.18
N LEU A 104 16.75 -3.68 4.90
CA LEU A 104 16.41 -5.08 5.10
C LEU A 104 15.09 -5.41 4.40
N ILE A 105 15.10 -6.49 3.61
CA ILE A 105 13.91 -7.00 2.92
C ILE A 105 13.76 -8.47 3.25
N SER A 106 12.61 -8.87 3.76
CA SER A 106 12.20 -10.24 4.01
C SER A 106 11.15 -10.64 2.98
N ARG A 107 11.55 -11.48 2.02
CA ARG A 107 10.76 -11.79 0.82
C ARG A 107 9.44 -12.48 1.16
N SER A 108 9.52 -13.62 1.84
CA SER A 108 8.34 -14.45 2.14
C SER A 108 7.47 -13.86 3.23
N ASP A 109 8.04 -13.03 4.12
CA ASP A 109 7.26 -12.32 5.13
C ASP A 109 6.51 -11.12 4.52
N GLY A 110 6.91 -10.65 3.33
CA GLY A 110 6.36 -9.44 2.70
C GLY A 110 6.67 -8.18 3.50
N GLU A 111 7.77 -8.18 4.26
CA GLU A 111 8.15 -7.10 5.16
C GLU A 111 9.48 -6.48 4.73
N MET A 112 9.62 -5.19 4.98
CA MET A 112 10.90 -4.50 4.83
C MET A 112 11.10 -3.42 5.89
N ARG A 113 12.36 -3.13 6.18
CA ARG A 113 12.75 -2.10 7.13
C ARG A 113 13.98 -1.35 6.64
N ILE A 114 14.00 -0.04 6.85
CA ILE A 114 15.20 0.78 6.75
C ILE A 114 15.58 1.17 8.16
N GLU A 115 16.67 0.61 8.66
CA GLU A 115 17.22 0.93 9.96
C GLU A 115 18.35 1.95 9.80
N VAL A 116 18.29 3.01 10.57
CA VAL A 116 19.30 4.09 10.56
C VAL A 116 19.96 4.22 11.93
N GLY A 117 21.23 4.50 11.93
CA GLY A 117 21.98 4.70 13.16
C GLY A 117 21.44 5.86 14.01
N SER A 118 21.73 5.85 15.30
CA SER A 118 21.16 6.81 16.25
C SER A 118 21.54 8.27 16.00
N SER A 119 22.59 8.53 15.24
CA SER A 119 23.00 9.89 14.86
C SER A 119 21.96 10.64 14.02
N TYR A 120 21.10 9.90 13.32
CA TYR A 120 20.06 10.51 12.47
C TYR A 120 18.83 10.99 13.27
N GLY A 121 18.61 10.44 14.46
CA GLY A 121 17.47 10.77 15.32
C GLY A 121 16.13 10.21 14.82
N GLU A 122 15.10 10.31 15.65
CA GLU A 122 13.79 9.67 15.39
C GLU A 122 13.06 10.18 14.16
N ILE A 123 13.30 11.42 13.77
CA ILE A 123 12.63 12.00 12.57
C ILE A 123 12.98 11.23 11.29
N TYR A 124 14.19 10.67 11.22
CA TYR A 124 14.61 9.88 10.07
C TYR A 124 13.92 8.52 10.00
N ASN A 125 13.55 7.89 11.11
CA ASN A 125 12.72 6.69 11.10
C ASN A 125 11.39 6.93 10.39
N LYS A 126 10.72 8.05 10.67
CA LYS A 126 9.49 8.44 9.97
C LYS A 126 9.72 8.73 8.48
N ARG A 127 10.83 9.42 8.16
CA ARG A 127 11.19 9.70 6.76
C ARG A 127 11.48 8.43 5.97
N MET A 128 12.16 7.46 6.57
CA MET A 128 12.43 6.16 5.94
C MET A 128 11.14 5.36 5.72
N GLY A 129 10.18 5.42 6.64
CA GLY A 129 8.85 4.87 6.41
C GLY A 129 8.14 5.44 5.18
N LEU A 130 8.23 6.75 4.95
CA LEU A 130 7.70 7.38 3.74
C LEU A 130 8.46 6.97 2.47
N VAL A 131 9.77 6.74 2.56
CA VAL A 131 10.54 6.21 1.43
C VAL A 131 10.08 4.82 1.07
N ILE A 132 9.85 3.95 2.05
CA ILE A 132 9.31 2.61 1.83
C ILE A 132 7.97 2.70 1.07
N GLN A 133 7.03 3.49 1.57
CA GLN A 133 5.70 3.61 1.00
C GLN A 133 5.68 4.15 -0.43
N ASN A 134 6.54 5.13 -0.72
CA ASN A 134 6.47 5.85 -1.98
C ASN A 134 7.47 5.37 -3.05
N HIS A 135 8.58 4.71 -2.66
CA HIS A 135 9.67 4.35 -3.56
C HIS A 135 10.01 2.86 -3.61
N PHE A 136 9.56 2.04 -2.64
CA PHE A 136 9.73 0.59 -2.68
C PHE A 136 8.41 -0.13 -2.99
N LEU A 137 7.38 0.09 -2.18
CA LEU A 137 6.13 -0.67 -2.26
C LEU A 137 5.45 -0.61 -3.64
N PRO A 138 5.40 0.51 -4.37
CA PRO A 138 4.79 0.54 -5.69
C PRO A 138 5.46 -0.40 -6.70
N TYR A 139 6.79 -0.51 -6.63
CA TYR A 139 7.57 -1.43 -7.48
C TYR A 139 7.39 -2.88 -7.04
N PHE A 140 7.36 -3.16 -5.75
CA PHE A 140 7.15 -4.50 -5.21
C PHE A 140 5.76 -5.04 -5.59
N GLN A 141 4.73 -4.21 -5.52
CA GLN A 141 3.39 -4.54 -5.99
C GLN A 141 3.34 -4.79 -7.50
N GLY A 142 4.18 -4.11 -8.26
CA GLY A 142 4.37 -4.30 -9.70
C GLY A 142 5.28 -5.48 -10.08
N ASN A 143 5.75 -6.28 -9.12
CA ASN A 143 6.73 -7.37 -9.31
C ASN A 143 8.07 -6.89 -9.92
N GLN A 144 8.42 -5.62 -9.68
CA GLN A 144 9.66 -4.96 -10.13
C GLN A 144 10.62 -4.78 -8.94
N ILE A 145 10.90 -5.86 -8.22
CA ILE A 145 11.57 -5.79 -6.90
C ILE A 145 12.98 -5.19 -7.02
N ALA A 146 13.79 -5.68 -7.95
CA ALA A 146 15.17 -5.18 -8.14
C ALA A 146 15.19 -3.68 -8.48
N GLU A 147 14.32 -3.22 -9.37
CA GLU A 147 14.17 -1.79 -9.72
C GLU A 147 13.71 -0.96 -8.51
N GLY A 148 12.76 -1.48 -7.72
CA GLY A 148 12.31 -0.84 -6.49
C GLY A 148 13.42 -0.70 -5.45
N ILE A 149 14.28 -1.71 -5.30
CA ILE A 149 15.46 -1.67 -4.42
C ILE A 149 16.44 -0.60 -4.92
N GLU A 150 16.72 -0.57 -6.21
CA GLU A 150 17.66 0.39 -6.79
C GLU A 150 17.18 1.83 -6.62
N LEU A 151 15.95 2.14 -7.05
CA LEU A 151 15.40 3.50 -6.97
C LEU A 151 15.14 3.95 -5.53
N GLY A 152 14.66 3.04 -4.67
CA GLY A 152 14.49 3.33 -3.25
C GLY A 152 15.81 3.60 -2.55
N THR A 153 16.88 2.90 -2.92
CA THR A 153 18.23 3.15 -2.38
C THR A 153 18.73 4.54 -2.78
N TYR A 154 18.54 4.96 -4.03
CA TYR A 154 18.88 6.32 -4.45
C TYR A 154 18.11 7.39 -3.68
N GLU A 155 16.82 7.16 -3.43
CA GLU A 155 16.01 8.10 -2.65
C GLU A 155 16.45 8.18 -1.18
N ILE A 156 16.85 7.07 -0.56
CA ILE A 156 17.44 7.07 0.79
C ILE A 156 18.68 7.95 0.81
N ILE A 157 19.60 7.75 -0.13
CA ILE A 157 20.83 8.52 -0.20
C ILE A 157 20.55 10.02 -0.36
N ASN A 158 19.63 10.39 -1.25
CA ASN A 158 19.22 11.79 -1.45
C ASN A 158 18.64 12.41 -0.17
N ARG A 159 17.90 11.65 0.65
CA ARG A 159 17.33 12.17 1.90
C ARG A 159 18.32 12.27 3.03
N LEU A 160 19.33 11.44 3.04
CA LEU A 160 20.41 11.47 4.03
C LEU A 160 21.43 12.57 3.69
N GLN A 161 21.68 12.81 2.39
CA GLN A 161 22.65 13.78 1.89
C GLN A 161 22.06 14.60 0.73
N PRO A 162 21.17 15.60 1.03
CA PRO A 162 20.46 16.34 0.00
C PRO A 162 21.35 17.12 -0.99
N THR A 163 22.60 17.37 -0.63
CA THR A 163 23.58 18.10 -1.46
C THR A 163 24.54 17.18 -2.22
N TYR A 164 24.36 15.86 -2.09
CA TYR A 164 25.21 14.90 -2.73
C TYR A 164 24.66 14.50 -4.10
N ASP A 165 25.28 14.97 -5.16
CA ASP A 165 25.00 14.57 -6.55
C ASP A 165 25.50 13.15 -6.82
N ILE A 166 24.71 12.15 -6.45
CA ILE A 166 25.01 10.73 -6.70
C ILE A 166 24.78 10.39 -8.17
N ILE A 167 23.85 11.09 -8.76
CA ILE A 167 23.39 10.84 -10.11
C ILE A 167 23.90 11.96 -10.99
N ASP A 168 24.91 11.67 -11.80
CA ASP A 168 25.04 12.39 -13.05
C ASP A 168 23.75 12.10 -13.84
N PRO A 169 22.87 13.12 -14.05
CA PRO A 169 21.61 12.91 -14.80
C PRO A 169 21.85 12.37 -16.21
N ASN A 170 23.10 12.39 -16.70
CA ASN A 170 23.49 11.86 -17.99
C ASN A 170 23.93 10.38 -17.98
N GLN A 171 24.09 9.76 -16.78
CA GLN A 171 24.48 8.35 -16.64
C GLN A 171 23.34 7.41 -16.23
N LEU A 172 22.23 7.93 -15.68
CA LEU A 172 21.00 7.15 -15.70
C LEU A 172 20.49 7.21 -17.13
N ASP A 173 20.66 6.12 -17.85
CA ASP A 173 20.06 5.98 -19.18
C ASP A 173 18.67 6.58 -19.15
N LYS A 174 18.47 7.65 -19.92
CA LYS A 174 17.21 8.40 -20.06
C LYS A 174 16.02 7.50 -20.41
N ILE A 175 16.26 6.23 -20.61
CA ILE A 175 15.31 5.22 -21.06
C ILE A 175 14.56 4.57 -19.88
N THR A 176 15.21 4.29 -18.75
CA THR A 176 14.53 3.58 -17.62
C THR A 176 13.74 4.51 -16.73
N LEU A 177 14.30 5.64 -16.32
CA LEU A 177 13.60 6.59 -15.45
C LEU A 177 12.45 7.30 -16.19
N SER A 178 12.65 7.70 -17.46
CA SER A 178 11.59 8.30 -18.26
C SER A 178 10.48 7.29 -18.62
N ALA A 179 10.81 6.02 -18.79
CA ALA A 179 9.84 4.96 -19.05
C ALA A 179 9.06 4.58 -17.77
N ALA A 180 9.71 4.49 -16.61
CA ALA A 180 9.06 4.21 -15.33
C ALA A 180 8.18 5.38 -14.87
N ILE A 181 8.67 6.62 -14.92
CA ILE A 181 7.88 7.82 -14.58
C ILE A 181 6.74 8.01 -15.59
N LYS A 182 6.96 7.76 -16.87
CA LYS A 182 5.92 7.85 -17.91
C LYS A 182 4.87 6.77 -17.75
N ARG A 183 5.26 5.56 -17.31
CA ARG A 183 4.34 4.44 -17.08
C ARG A 183 3.49 4.66 -15.82
N THR A 184 4.07 5.07 -14.71
CA THR A 184 3.33 5.34 -13.47
C THR A 184 2.43 6.56 -13.57
N SER A 185 2.86 7.65 -14.22
CA SER A 185 2.02 8.83 -14.46
C SER A 185 0.89 8.52 -15.45
N PHE A 186 1.16 7.75 -16.52
CA PHE A 186 0.18 7.40 -17.53
C PHE A 186 -0.93 6.51 -16.96
N TRP A 187 -0.60 5.48 -16.19
CA TRP A 187 -1.58 4.59 -15.57
C TRP A 187 -2.38 5.28 -14.47
N ARG A 188 -1.77 6.11 -13.64
CA ARG A 188 -2.48 6.87 -12.60
C ARG A 188 -3.48 7.86 -13.20
N VAL A 189 -3.11 8.54 -14.28
CA VAL A 189 -4.00 9.45 -15.01
C VAL A 189 -5.13 8.70 -15.73
N ILE A 190 -4.87 7.48 -16.22
CA ILE A 190 -5.91 6.65 -16.84
C ILE A 190 -6.85 6.09 -15.79
N GLU A 191 -6.38 5.60 -14.65
CA GLU A 191 -7.22 5.10 -13.56
C GLU A 191 -8.14 6.18 -13.02
N ASP A 192 -7.65 7.39 -12.72
CA ASP A 192 -8.47 8.50 -12.25
C ASP A 192 -9.52 8.94 -13.28
N LYS A 193 -9.14 9.03 -14.57
CA LYS A 193 -10.09 9.36 -15.63
C LYS A 193 -11.10 8.24 -15.87
N TYR A 194 -10.66 6.98 -15.84
CA TYR A 194 -11.56 5.84 -16.04
C TYR A 194 -12.56 5.70 -14.90
N LEU A 195 -12.13 5.86 -13.65
CA LEU A 195 -13.01 5.91 -12.48
C LEU A 195 -14.01 7.07 -12.58
N MET A 196 -13.58 8.23 -13.05
CA MET A 196 -14.48 9.36 -13.28
C MET A 196 -15.52 9.04 -14.38
N PHE A 197 -15.12 8.43 -15.49
CA PHE A 197 -16.06 8.04 -16.54
C PHE A 197 -17.01 6.92 -16.10
N VAL A 198 -16.54 5.95 -15.32
CA VAL A 198 -17.38 4.91 -14.72
C VAL A 198 -18.37 5.54 -13.75
N PHE A 199 -17.91 6.46 -12.88
CA PHE A 199 -18.79 7.17 -11.94
C PHE A 199 -19.84 8.02 -12.69
N ILE A 200 -19.44 8.77 -13.71
CA ILE A 200 -20.36 9.54 -14.56
C ILE A 200 -21.34 8.58 -15.27
N GLY A 201 -20.87 7.46 -15.79
CA GLY A 201 -21.68 6.42 -16.40
C GLY A 201 -22.74 5.86 -15.45
N ILE A 202 -22.37 5.55 -14.22
CA ILE A 202 -23.28 5.07 -13.17
C ILE A 202 -24.32 6.15 -12.82
N VAL A 203 -23.90 7.40 -12.64
CA VAL A 203 -24.81 8.51 -12.35
C VAL A 203 -25.79 8.73 -13.51
N LEU A 204 -25.31 8.68 -14.74
CA LEU A 204 -26.17 8.79 -15.93
C LEU A 204 -27.13 7.60 -16.04
N PHE A 205 -26.67 6.39 -15.76
CA PHE A 205 -27.49 5.18 -15.78
C PHE A 205 -28.60 5.23 -14.72
N LEU A 206 -28.30 5.60 -13.49
CA LEU A 206 -29.28 5.75 -12.42
C LEU A 206 -30.31 6.84 -12.72
N ASN A 207 -29.88 7.94 -13.32
CA ASN A 207 -30.81 9.00 -13.78
C ASN A 207 -31.62 8.58 -15.02
N PHE A 208 -31.04 7.76 -15.88
CA PHE A 208 -31.70 7.23 -17.06
C PHE A 208 -32.85 6.28 -16.71
N GLU A 209 -32.68 5.38 -15.74
CA GLU A 209 -33.75 4.48 -15.30
C GLU A 209 -34.98 5.23 -14.77
N THR A 210 -34.79 6.30 -14.02
CA THR A 210 -35.90 7.10 -13.50
C THR A 210 -36.65 7.85 -14.61
N ARG A 211 -35.91 8.46 -15.55
CA ARG A 211 -36.50 9.15 -16.72
C ARG A 211 -37.15 8.18 -17.70
N MET A 212 -36.56 7.01 -17.94
CA MET A 212 -37.13 5.99 -18.81
C MET A 212 -38.47 5.47 -18.28
N ARG A 213 -38.60 5.28 -16.98
CA ARG A 213 -39.89 4.88 -16.36
C ARG A 213 -40.99 5.92 -16.59
N ASP A 214 -40.67 7.19 -16.49
CA ASP A 214 -41.64 8.28 -16.71
C ASP A 214 -42.02 8.39 -18.20
N ILE A 215 -41.08 8.21 -19.12
CA ILE A 215 -41.32 8.16 -20.57
C ILE A 215 -42.17 6.96 -20.93
N LEU A 216 -41.88 5.76 -20.41
CA LEU A 216 -42.65 4.54 -20.68
C LEU A 216 -44.10 4.63 -20.17
N ILE A 217 -44.32 5.38 -19.05
CA ILE A 217 -45.70 5.64 -18.59
C ILE A 217 -46.40 6.61 -19.52
N GLY A 218 -45.72 7.64 -20.05
CA GLY A 218 -46.27 8.56 -21.03
C GLY A 218 -46.68 7.87 -22.33
N LEU A 219 -46.09 6.73 -22.69
CA LEU A 219 -46.42 5.94 -23.84
C LEU A 219 -47.64 5.02 -23.61
N LYS A 220 -48.04 4.77 -22.37
CA LYS A 220 -49.20 3.93 -22.05
C LYS A 220 -50.48 4.71 -22.26
N ARG A 221 -51.44 4.07 -22.92
CA ARG A 221 -52.80 4.63 -23.09
C ARG A 221 -53.57 4.50 -21.77
N CYS A 222 -54.40 5.49 -21.52
CA CYS A 222 -55.22 5.48 -20.29
C CYS A 222 -56.12 4.23 -20.23
N PRO A 223 -56.14 3.51 -19.11
CA PRO A 223 -56.98 2.30 -18.94
C PRO A 223 -58.46 2.61 -18.99
N ASN A 224 -58.88 3.83 -18.62
CA ASN A 224 -60.27 4.24 -18.59
C ASN A 224 -60.77 4.70 -19.98
N CYS A 225 -60.13 5.70 -20.60
CA CYS A 225 -60.66 6.27 -21.85
C CYS A 225 -59.94 5.75 -23.11
N ARG A 226 -58.81 5.03 -23.03
CA ARG A 226 -57.97 4.48 -24.08
C ARG A 226 -57.42 5.49 -25.11
N ARG A 227 -57.89 6.76 -25.04
CA ARG A 227 -57.52 7.85 -25.95
C ARG A 227 -56.44 8.75 -25.41
N GLY A 228 -56.45 9.05 -24.07
CA GLY A 228 -55.52 9.92 -23.41
C GLY A 228 -54.19 9.27 -23.02
N GLN A 229 -53.17 10.10 -22.92
CA GLN A 229 -51.86 9.68 -22.41
C GLN A 229 -51.80 9.89 -20.89
N LEU A 230 -51.04 9.02 -20.22
CA LEU A 230 -50.82 9.11 -18.79
C LEU A 230 -49.67 10.08 -18.49
N ARG A 231 -49.86 10.95 -17.52
CA ARG A 231 -48.83 11.84 -16.99
C ARG A 231 -48.62 11.54 -15.52
N ARG A 232 -47.37 11.69 -15.06
CA ARG A 232 -47.00 11.45 -13.64
C ARG A 232 -46.54 12.75 -13.00
N LYS A 233 -47.08 13.03 -11.81
CA LYS A 233 -46.69 14.14 -10.94
C LYS A 233 -46.14 13.58 -9.66
N ARG A 234 -44.96 14.07 -9.27
CA ARG A 234 -44.29 13.67 -8.04
C ARG A 234 -44.42 14.77 -7.00
N THR A 235 -44.90 14.42 -5.80
CA THR A 235 -45.00 15.33 -4.65
C THR A 235 -44.31 14.74 -3.45
N VAL A 236 -43.27 15.42 -2.93
CA VAL A 236 -42.53 14.98 -1.75
C VAL A 236 -43.35 15.40 -0.52
N LYS A 237 -43.91 14.44 0.20
CA LYS A 237 -44.67 14.67 1.45
C LYS A 237 -43.76 14.81 2.66
N LYS A 238 -42.64 14.05 2.70
CA LYS A 238 -41.64 14.13 3.77
C LYS A 238 -40.27 13.91 3.18
N ARG A 239 -39.37 14.87 3.42
CA ARG A 239 -37.98 14.74 2.99
C ARG A 239 -37.28 13.66 3.81
N ARG A 240 -36.39 12.91 3.16
CA ARG A 240 -35.50 11.97 3.85
C ARG A 240 -34.47 12.73 4.67
N THR A 241 -34.06 12.15 5.79
CA THR A 241 -32.92 12.62 6.60
C THR A 241 -31.90 11.50 6.72
N GLU A 242 -30.80 11.75 7.38
CA GLU A 242 -29.73 10.77 7.60
C GLU A 242 -30.22 9.48 8.25
N PHE A 243 -31.18 9.59 9.18
CA PHE A 243 -31.70 8.46 9.97
C PHE A 243 -33.19 8.13 9.73
N LYS A 244 -33.88 8.85 8.85
CA LYS A 244 -35.32 8.64 8.63
C LYS A 244 -35.67 8.60 7.15
N HIS A 245 -36.46 7.60 6.79
CA HIS A 245 -37.00 7.47 5.44
C HIS A 245 -37.90 8.66 5.07
N GLY A 246 -37.80 9.09 3.83
CA GLY A 246 -38.70 10.07 3.23
C GLY A 246 -39.98 9.40 2.72
N LYS A 247 -41.01 10.21 2.46
CA LYS A 247 -42.25 9.75 1.82
C LYS A 247 -42.56 10.63 0.62
N GLU A 248 -42.82 10.03 -0.50
CA GLU A 248 -43.27 10.70 -1.72
C GLU A 248 -44.61 10.12 -2.20
N LEU A 249 -45.34 10.98 -2.86
CA LEU A 249 -46.60 10.64 -3.48
C LEU A 249 -46.42 10.77 -4.99
N MET A 250 -46.70 9.69 -5.71
CA MET A 250 -46.66 9.63 -7.16
C MET A 250 -48.09 9.59 -7.67
N GLU A 251 -48.55 10.67 -8.25
CA GLU A 251 -49.87 10.78 -8.85
C GLU A 251 -49.76 10.58 -10.36
N THR A 252 -50.46 9.58 -10.88
CA THR A 252 -50.55 9.30 -12.31
C THR A 252 -51.94 9.67 -12.79
N PHE A 253 -52.08 10.61 -13.68
CA PHE A 253 -53.33 11.12 -14.19
C PHE A 253 -53.41 11.10 -15.75
N CYS A 254 -54.63 11.06 -16.25
CA CYS A 254 -54.88 11.13 -17.68
C CYS A 254 -55.04 12.60 -18.10
N ASN A 255 -54.55 12.93 -19.30
CA ASN A 255 -54.75 14.25 -19.90
C ASN A 255 -56.11 14.47 -20.58
N SER A 256 -56.93 13.41 -20.70
CA SER A 256 -58.15 13.44 -21.48
C SER A 256 -59.39 12.93 -20.72
N CYS A 257 -59.28 12.47 -19.48
CA CYS A 257 -60.35 12.06 -18.59
C CYS A 257 -59.95 12.16 -17.13
N ASP A 258 -60.89 12.02 -16.21
CA ASP A 258 -60.66 12.16 -14.73
C ASP A 258 -59.98 10.97 -14.08
N TYR A 259 -59.31 10.10 -14.88
CA TYR A 259 -58.55 9.00 -14.31
C TYR A 259 -57.35 9.50 -13.55
N SER A 260 -57.27 9.16 -12.26
CA SER A 260 -56.07 9.38 -11.42
C SER A 260 -55.78 8.14 -10.56
N SER A 261 -54.49 7.86 -10.36
CA SER A 261 -54.00 6.79 -9.49
C SER A 261 -52.88 7.33 -8.63
N ILE A 262 -52.96 7.07 -7.33
CA ILE A 262 -52.00 7.56 -6.35
C ILE A 262 -51.22 6.38 -5.79
N GLU A 263 -49.90 6.47 -5.86
CA GLU A 263 -48.96 5.49 -5.31
C GLU A 263 -48.10 6.18 -4.24
N HIS A 264 -48.05 5.56 -3.03
CA HIS A 264 -47.17 6.00 -1.96
C HIS A 264 -45.84 5.29 -2.03
N ARG A 265 -44.73 6.05 -2.10
CA ARG A 265 -43.39 5.49 -2.15
C ARG A 265 -42.57 5.97 -0.95
N THR A 266 -41.86 5.05 -0.34
CA THR A 266 -40.86 5.34 0.70
C THR A 266 -39.50 5.57 0.04
N ILE A 267 -38.84 6.66 0.41
CA ILE A 267 -37.47 6.97 -0.04
C ILE A 267 -36.54 6.50 1.09
N PRO A 268 -35.55 5.63 0.83
CA PRO A 268 -34.63 5.17 1.88
C PRO A 268 -33.86 6.34 2.50
N SER A 269 -33.42 6.16 3.75
CA SER A 269 -32.55 7.09 4.47
C SER A 269 -31.20 7.28 3.73
N LEU A 270 -30.42 8.28 4.12
CA LEU A 270 -29.12 8.52 3.50
C LEU A 270 -28.04 7.55 3.94
N THR A 271 -28.32 6.76 4.99
CA THR A 271 -27.42 5.77 5.58
C THR A 271 -27.67 4.34 5.12
N GLU A 272 -28.68 4.09 4.28
CA GLU A 272 -28.91 2.86 3.53
C GLU A 272 -28.47 3.09 2.05
#